data_d86a8f0ac2c2409af330d5dfbae397a3
#
_entry.id   d86a8f0ac2c2409af330d5dfbae397a3
#
_cell.length_a   1.000
_cell.length_b   1.000
_cell.length_c   1.000
_cell.angle_alpha   90.00
_cell.angle_beta   90.00
_cell.angle_gamma   90.00
#
_symmetry.space_group_name_H-M   'P 1'
#
loop_
_entity.id
_entity.type
_entity.pdbx_description
1 polymer ?
#
loop_
_entity_poly.entity_id
_entity_poly.type
_entity_poly.pdbx_seq_one_letter_code
_entity_poly.pdbx_strand_id
1 'polypeptide(L)'
;MADEIVYKKVTRKADKGLEGKVIAKHGKQTNQKLKPYVVLEYLMKYSDENNAKSAYDIIGYLEGCGISAERRSIYRDIEDINRIMLMLQEDIDLDEVDMMFAEAEESGDEEEVNDLKTILYDKNKKGFYVRQRKFEVADMRLLAECVYAAKFIAEGQAKRLVDVICEFVSEEQASKIKHNAFLTDRVKTDNRSVMNNIATINDAMSRHLDGQPHTPEKISFKYLKHTISDMSKQVERRRGARYTVSPFQLLINDGNYYLLAFDDYAQDMRTYRVDRMKDISFTGETRDGDDEFKKIDLKTYTKRVFSMYGGEQRLVEIRFINPLLDAVVDRFGTKDIQYAKYDETHFTVTAKVEISDQFFGWILGFGKKAKILYPEAVLDQFRAYMDKIREMY
;
A
#
# COMPACT_ATOMS: atom_id res chain seq x y z
N MET A 1 -6.60 12.89 26.26
CA MET A 1 -5.96 14.08 25.67
C MET A 1 -4.74 13.56 24.93
N ALA A 2 -4.90 13.28 23.66
CA ALA A 2 -3.82 12.83 22.78
C ALA A 2 -3.47 14.02 21.89
N ASP A 3 -2.25 14.50 22.03
CA ASP A 3 -1.73 15.63 21.29
C ASP A 3 -1.69 15.32 19.79
N GLU A 4 -2.48 16.05 19.03
CA GLU A 4 -2.39 16.14 17.58
C GLU A 4 -1.05 16.78 17.20
N ILE A 5 -0.12 15.98 16.71
CA ILE A 5 1.06 16.52 16.02
C ILE A 5 0.60 17.05 14.66
N VAL A 6 0.24 18.33 14.66
CA VAL A 6 -0.08 19.06 13.45
C VAL A 6 1.23 19.50 12.81
N TYR A 7 1.63 18.85 11.73
CA TYR A 7 2.65 19.40 10.82
C TYR A 7 2.10 20.65 10.15
N LYS A 8 2.34 21.81 10.74
CA LYS A 8 2.08 23.11 10.10
C LYS A 8 3.01 23.26 8.90
N LYS A 9 2.45 23.19 7.69
CA LYS A 9 3.09 23.79 6.50
C LYS A 9 3.30 25.28 6.79
N VAL A 10 4.56 25.68 6.96
CA VAL A 10 4.93 27.10 7.03
C VAL A 10 4.85 27.66 5.61
N THR A 11 3.66 28.10 5.19
CA THR A 11 3.53 28.97 4.03
C THR A 11 4.01 30.37 4.44
N ARG A 12 5.23 30.73 4.08
CA ARG A 12 5.69 32.11 4.19
C ARG A 12 4.91 32.95 3.18
N LYS A 13 3.95 33.76 3.66
CA LYS A 13 3.48 34.94 2.94
C LYS A 13 4.67 35.87 2.76
N ALA A 14 4.92 36.28 1.53
CA ALA A 14 5.86 37.36 1.23
C ALA A 14 5.28 38.65 1.82
N ASP A 15 5.78 39.07 2.96
CA ASP A 15 5.58 40.41 3.47
C ASP A 15 6.57 41.34 2.75
N LYS A 16 6.02 42.24 1.92
CA LYS A 16 6.71 43.36 1.37
C LYS A 16 6.96 44.39 2.49
N GLY A 17 8.23 44.69 2.73
CA GLY A 17 8.64 45.91 3.42
C GLY A 17 9.41 45.67 4.72
N LEU A 18 10.70 45.43 4.58
CA LEU A 18 11.71 45.86 5.54
C LEU A 18 13.05 45.96 4.76
N GLU A 19 13.32 47.15 4.21
CA GLU A 19 14.67 47.53 3.80
C GLU A 19 15.56 47.64 5.04
N GLY A 20 16.11 46.52 5.47
CA GLY A 20 17.18 46.42 6.44
C GLY A 20 18.50 46.26 5.70
N LYS A 21 19.33 47.27 5.70
CA LYS A 21 20.73 47.21 5.23
C LYS A 21 21.43 46.02 5.87
N VAL A 22 21.63 44.94 5.09
CA VAL A 22 22.52 43.86 5.46
C VAL A 22 23.94 44.39 5.33
N ILE A 23 24.53 44.73 6.46
CA ILE A 23 25.96 45.06 6.54
C ILE A 23 26.71 43.76 6.26
N ALA A 24 27.33 43.67 5.10
CA ALA A 24 28.25 42.59 4.74
C ALA A 24 29.42 42.58 5.73
N LYS A 25 29.41 41.72 6.71
CA LYS A 25 30.58 41.39 7.52
C LYS A 25 31.50 40.51 6.70
N HIS A 26 32.53 41.06 6.12
CA HIS A 26 33.65 40.29 5.60
C HIS A 26 34.20 39.38 6.70
N GLY A 27 34.23 38.06 6.48
CA GLY A 27 35.17 37.19 7.18
C GLY A 27 34.64 35.95 7.90
N LYS A 28 33.33 35.64 7.98
CA LYS A 28 32.88 34.33 8.45
C LYS A 28 31.75 33.82 7.56
N GLN A 29 32.09 32.84 6.74
CA GLN A 29 31.08 32.03 6.03
C GLN A 29 30.24 31.29 7.09
N THR A 30 29.01 31.77 7.31
CA THR A 30 28.06 31.15 8.25
C THR A 30 27.45 29.91 7.64
N ASN A 31 27.23 28.89 8.47
CA ASN A 31 26.51 27.65 8.10
C ASN A 31 27.21 26.74 7.06
N GLN A 32 28.53 26.87 6.86
CA GLN A 32 29.24 26.02 5.88
C GLN A 32 29.15 24.52 6.15
N LYS A 33 29.06 24.11 7.42
CA LYS A 33 28.90 22.71 7.79
C LYS A 33 27.55 22.11 7.37
N LEU A 34 26.53 22.94 7.15
CA LEU A 34 25.21 22.51 6.69
C LEU A 34 25.08 22.46 5.17
N LYS A 35 26.05 23.10 4.47
CA LYS A 35 25.99 23.28 3.01
C LYS A 35 25.86 21.95 2.25
N PRO A 36 26.73 20.94 2.47
CA PRO A 36 26.62 19.67 1.73
C PRO A 36 25.24 19.00 1.91
N TYR A 37 24.69 19.01 3.13
CA TYR A 37 23.36 18.48 3.39
C TYR A 37 22.27 19.22 2.59
N VAL A 38 22.32 20.56 2.56
CA VAL A 38 21.35 21.38 1.80
C VAL A 38 21.52 21.17 0.29
N VAL A 39 22.74 20.94 -0.20
CA VAL A 39 23.01 20.59 -1.61
C VAL A 39 22.39 19.23 -1.95
N LEU A 40 22.59 18.23 -1.10
CA LEU A 40 22.01 16.90 -1.28
C LEU A 40 20.47 16.98 -1.32
N GLU A 41 19.83 17.60 -0.33
CA GLU A 41 18.38 17.78 -0.27
C GLU A 41 17.83 18.51 -1.50
N TYR A 42 18.53 19.56 -1.96
CA TYR A 42 18.15 20.26 -3.18
C TYR A 42 18.19 19.36 -4.42
N LEU A 43 19.28 18.62 -4.62
CA LEU A 43 19.44 17.74 -5.77
C LEU A 43 18.48 16.55 -5.69
N MET A 44 18.31 15.93 -4.52
CA MET A 44 17.32 14.85 -4.32
C MET A 44 15.91 15.30 -4.69
N LYS A 45 15.55 16.53 -4.39
CA LYS A 45 14.21 17.07 -4.64
C LYS A 45 14.01 17.55 -6.07
N TYR A 46 14.98 18.21 -6.66
CA TYR A 46 14.79 18.99 -7.90
C TYR A 46 15.53 18.43 -9.12
N SER A 47 16.35 17.39 -8.97
CA SER A 47 17.11 16.83 -10.08
C SER A 47 16.82 15.36 -10.33
N ASP A 48 16.92 14.96 -11.57
CA ASP A 48 16.91 13.58 -12.09
C ASP A 48 17.62 13.57 -13.46
N GLU A 49 17.70 12.40 -14.10
CA GLU A 49 18.40 12.24 -15.39
C GLU A 49 17.88 13.18 -16.48
N ASN A 50 16.64 13.62 -16.40
CA ASN A 50 16.06 14.57 -17.36
C ASN A 50 16.25 16.03 -16.94
N ASN A 51 16.43 16.29 -15.65
CA ASN A 51 16.43 17.62 -15.02
C ASN A 51 17.69 17.87 -14.23
N ALA A 52 18.83 17.96 -14.89
CA ALA A 52 20.10 18.34 -14.26
C ALA A 52 20.07 19.81 -13.80
N LYS A 53 20.67 20.10 -12.65
CA LYS A 53 20.78 21.45 -12.05
C LYS A 53 22.18 21.97 -12.16
N SER A 54 22.32 23.17 -12.68
CA SER A 54 23.63 23.80 -12.79
C SER A 54 24.19 24.21 -11.40
N ALA A 55 25.50 24.40 -11.32
CA ALA A 55 26.11 24.93 -10.08
C ALA A 55 25.53 26.31 -9.70
N TYR A 56 25.05 27.08 -10.65
CA TYR A 56 24.42 28.38 -10.39
C TYR A 56 23.03 28.23 -9.78
N ASP A 57 22.24 27.21 -10.22
CA ASP A 57 20.93 26.92 -9.61
C ASP A 57 21.09 26.50 -8.15
N ILE A 58 22.11 25.67 -7.86
CA ILE A 58 22.45 25.23 -6.50
C ILE A 58 22.87 26.44 -5.65
N ILE A 59 23.75 27.32 -6.16
CA ILE A 59 24.19 28.52 -5.44
C ILE A 59 22.98 29.43 -5.15
N GLY A 60 22.13 29.70 -6.14
CA GLY A 60 20.93 30.52 -5.95
C GLY A 60 20.00 29.97 -4.87
N TYR A 61 19.83 28.65 -4.82
CA TYR A 61 19.04 28.00 -3.75
C TYR A 61 19.68 28.15 -2.37
N LEU A 62 21.02 27.95 -2.28
CA LEU A 62 21.80 28.12 -1.04
C LEU A 62 21.73 29.55 -0.51
N GLU A 63 21.83 30.54 -1.39
CA GLU A 63 21.67 31.96 -1.03
C GLU A 63 20.27 32.23 -0.44
N GLY A 64 19.24 31.65 -1.03
CA GLY A 64 17.88 31.69 -0.47
C GLY A 64 17.77 31.08 0.91
N CYS A 65 18.65 30.13 1.25
CA CYS A 65 18.77 29.50 2.57
C CYS A 65 19.73 30.27 3.53
N GLY A 66 20.34 31.38 3.09
CA GLY A 66 21.31 32.13 3.88
C GLY A 66 22.71 31.51 3.95
N ILE A 67 23.04 30.65 2.97
CA ILE A 67 24.35 29.99 2.84
C ILE A 67 25.06 30.55 1.61
N SER A 68 26.22 31.18 1.77
CA SER A 68 27.04 31.62 0.63
C SER A 68 27.88 30.47 0.12
N ALA A 69 27.97 30.32 -1.20
CA ALA A 69 28.77 29.30 -1.82
C ALA A 69 29.43 29.78 -3.10
N GLU A 70 30.62 29.25 -3.38
CA GLU A 70 31.32 29.45 -4.64
C GLU A 70 31.21 28.19 -5.51
N ARG A 71 31.28 28.38 -6.83
CA ARG A 71 31.17 27.28 -7.79
C ARG A 71 32.09 26.09 -7.47
N ARG A 72 33.37 26.38 -7.19
CA ARG A 72 34.36 25.34 -6.89
C ARG A 72 34.02 24.55 -5.62
N SER A 73 33.39 25.21 -4.64
CA SER A 73 33.01 24.54 -3.40
C SER A 73 31.82 23.57 -3.60
N ILE A 74 30.92 23.85 -4.56
CA ILE A 74 29.83 22.95 -4.90
C ILE A 74 30.35 21.62 -5.46
N TYR A 75 31.35 21.67 -6.32
CA TYR A 75 31.93 20.42 -6.87
C TYR A 75 32.53 19.54 -5.77
N ARG A 76 33.26 20.15 -4.80
CA ARG A 76 33.80 19.41 -3.65
C ARG A 76 32.72 18.86 -2.75
N ASP A 77 31.70 19.65 -2.46
CA ASP A 77 30.57 19.18 -1.66
C ASP A 77 29.90 17.95 -2.31
N ILE A 78 29.78 17.93 -3.64
CA ILE A 78 29.18 16.79 -4.38
C ILE A 78 30.10 15.57 -4.35
N GLU A 79 31.43 15.76 -4.44
CA GLU A 79 32.39 14.65 -4.25
C GLU A 79 32.27 14.06 -2.84
N ASP A 80 32.26 14.90 -1.80
CA ASP A 80 32.06 14.45 -0.42
C ASP A 80 30.71 13.76 -0.21
N ILE A 81 29.64 14.27 -0.84
CA ILE A 81 28.31 13.63 -0.80
C ILE A 81 28.36 12.24 -1.44
N ASN A 82 28.97 12.08 -2.62
CA ASN A 82 29.08 10.79 -3.28
C ASN A 82 29.83 9.77 -2.42
N ARG A 83 30.92 10.18 -1.78
CA ARG A 83 31.70 9.32 -0.86
C ARG A 83 30.85 8.88 0.35
N ILE A 84 30.14 9.81 0.98
CA ILE A 84 29.26 9.48 2.12
C ILE A 84 28.09 8.60 1.68
N MET A 85 27.51 8.86 0.52
CA MET A 85 26.40 8.04 0.02
C MET A 85 26.84 6.61 -0.27
N LEU A 86 28.01 6.40 -0.88
CA LEU A 86 28.58 5.07 -1.11
C LEU A 86 28.88 4.37 0.21
N MET A 87 29.52 5.06 1.16
CA MET A 87 29.78 4.53 2.50
C MET A 87 28.50 3.98 3.17
N LEU A 88 27.40 4.76 3.09
CA LEU A 88 26.13 4.38 3.70
C LEU A 88 25.36 3.28 2.93
N GLN A 89 25.58 3.18 1.61
CA GLN A 89 24.94 2.15 0.77
C GLN A 89 25.60 0.77 0.95
N GLU A 90 26.93 0.76 1.01
CA GLU A 90 27.71 -0.49 1.11
C GLU A 90 28.01 -0.91 2.56
N ASP A 91 27.68 -0.04 3.54
CA ASP A 91 27.98 -0.25 4.98
C ASP A 91 29.47 -0.46 5.25
N ILE A 92 30.32 0.34 4.60
CA ILE A 92 31.78 0.34 4.66
C ILE A 92 32.31 1.64 5.28
N ASP A 93 33.61 1.72 5.57
CA ASP A 93 34.22 2.94 6.06
C ASP A 93 34.72 3.86 4.91
N LEU A 94 35.17 5.08 5.26
CA LEU A 94 35.63 6.05 4.27
C LEU A 94 36.96 5.66 3.62
N ASP A 95 37.82 4.90 4.30
CA ASP A 95 39.10 4.45 3.74
C ASP A 95 38.85 3.41 2.65
N GLU A 96 37.87 2.51 2.85
CA GLU A 96 37.41 1.55 1.86
C GLU A 96 36.74 2.24 0.66
N VAL A 97 35.94 3.28 0.89
CA VAL A 97 35.34 4.10 -0.17
C VAL A 97 36.43 4.75 -1.03
N ASP A 98 37.46 5.33 -0.41
CA ASP A 98 38.57 5.96 -1.14
C ASP A 98 39.37 4.95 -1.96
N MET A 99 39.53 3.73 -1.47
CA MET A 99 40.15 2.63 -2.24
C MET A 99 39.30 2.26 -3.47
N MET A 100 37.99 2.10 -3.31
CA MET A 100 37.08 1.79 -4.43
C MET A 100 37.13 2.87 -5.53
N PHE A 101 37.11 4.15 -5.15
CA PHE A 101 37.26 5.25 -6.12
C PHE A 101 38.62 5.24 -6.82
N ALA A 102 39.70 4.99 -6.07
CA ALA A 102 41.06 4.91 -6.65
C ALA A 102 41.20 3.75 -7.64
N GLU A 103 40.68 2.58 -7.30
CA GLU A 103 40.69 1.39 -8.19
C GLU A 103 39.87 1.65 -9.47
N ALA A 104 38.69 2.25 -9.36
CA ALA A 104 37.87 2.61 -10.51
C ALA A 104 38.51 3.69 -11.39
N GLU A 105 39.24 4.64 -10.80
CA GLU A 105 39.99 5.65 -11.55
C GLU A 105 41.21 5.06 -12.26
N GLU A 106 41.90 4.07 -11.66
CA GLU A 106 43.04 3.37 -12.26
C GLU A 106 42.62 2.50 -13.45
N SER A 107 41.39 1.98 -13.48
CA SER A 107 40.86 1.22 -14.63
C SER A 107 40.73 2.08 -15.87
N GLY A 108 40.57 3.40 -15.72
CA GLY A 108 40.35 4.35 -16.81
C GLY A 108 38.95 4.26 -17.44
N ASP A 109 38.05 3.49 -16.87
CA ASP A 109 36.65 3.38 -17.32
C ASP A 109 35.77 4.40 -16.59
N GLU A 110 35.29 5.42 -17.35
CA GLU A 110 34.38 6.43 -16.79
C GLU A 110 33.07 5.82 -16.26
N GLU A 111 32.66 4.66 -16.76
CA GLU A 111 31.42 4.01 -16.34
C GLU A 111 31.57 3.37 -14.94
N GLU A 112 32.69 2.73 -14.66
CA GLU A 112 32.99 2.19 -13.32
C GLU A 112 33.02 3.27 -12.27
N VAL A 113 33.70 4.42 -12.55
CA VAL A 113 33.73 5.57 -11.62
C VAL A 113 32.33 6.16 -11.42
N ASN A 114 31.52 6.20 -12.47
CA ASN A 114 30.15 6.73 -12.38
C ASN A 114 29.21 5.79 -11.62
N ASP A 115 29.44 4.49 -11.65
CA ASP A 115 28.61 3.50 -10.93
C ASP A 115 28.76 3.63 -9.40
N LEU A 116 29.87 4.15 -8.93
CA LEU A 116 30.10 4.46 -7.52
C LEU A 116 29.42 5.78 -7.06
N LYS A 117 28.86 6.58 -7.98
CA LYS A 117 28.33 7.92 -7.68
C LYS A 117 26.82 7.97 -7.67
N THR A 118 26.26 8.49 -6.59
CA THR A 118 24.82 8.82 -6.49
C THR A 118 24.46 10.06 -7.30
N ILE A 119 25.36 11.07 -7.34
CA ILE A 119 25.17 12.33 -8.08
C ILE A 119 26.17 12.39 -9.21
N LEU A 120 25.67 12.51 -10.44
CA LEU A 120 26.46 12.63 -11.65
C LEU A 120 26.40 14.03 -12.25
N TYR A 121 27.39 14.34 -13.10
CA TYR A 121 27.43 15.56 -13.90
C TYR A 121 27.11 15.27 -15.36
N ASP A 122 26.03 15.83 -15.88
CA ASP A 122 25.67 15.76 -17.30
C ASP A 122 26.44 16.84 -18.07
N LYS A 123 27.38 16.41 -18.92
CA LYS A 123 28.22 17.30 -19.75
C LYS A 123 27.37 18.09 -20.77
N ASN A 124 26.28 17.53 -21.27
CA ASN A 124 25.40 18.15 -22.26
C ASN A 124 24.50 19.23 -21.63
N LYS A 125 23.89 18.90 -20.51
CA LYS A 125 23.02 19.81 -19.76
C LYS A 125 23.81 20.76 -18.84
N LYS A 126 25.11 20.52 -18.68
CA LYS A 126 26.03 21.27 -17.82
C LYS A 126 25.55 21.41 -16.37
N GLY A 127 25.04 20.32 -15.83
CA GLY A 127 24.43 20.28 -14.51
C GLY A 127 24.56 18.93 -13.81
N PHE A 128 24.28 18.94 -12.52
CA PHE A 128 24.29 17.77 -11.66
C PHE A 128 22.89 17.16 -11.54
N TYR A 129 22.83 15.85 -11.45
CA TYR A 129 21.59 15.14 -11.22
C TYR A 129 21.79 13.89 -10.35
N VAL A 130 20.75 13.49 -9.63
CA VAL A 130 20.73 12.25 -8.85
C VAL A 130 20.39 11.10 -9.79
N ARG A 131 21.34 10.17 -9.96
CA ARG A 131 21.19 8.95 -10.75
C ARG A 131 20.58 7.83 -9.89
N GLN A 132 21.21 7.55 -8.77
CA GLN A 132 20.77 6.47 -7.87
C GLN A 132 19.92 7.03 -6.74
N ARG A 133 18.74 6.45 -6.57
CA ARG A 133 17.85 6.71 -5.43
C ARG A 133 17.66 5.44 -4.66
N LYS A 134 17.33 5.55 -3.38
CA LYS A 134 17.03 4.40 -2.52
C LYS A 134 15.92 3.51 -3.08
N PHE A 135 15.02 4.10 -3.88
CA PHE A 135 13.88 3.40 -4.50
C PHE A 135 13.77 3.80 -5.97
N GLU A 136 13.43 2.84 -6.81
CA GLU A 136 13.19 3.11 -8.23
C GLU A 136 11.86 3.86 -8.45
N VAL A 137 11.82 4.70 -9.48
CA VAL A 137 10.61 5.45 -9.85
C VAL A 137 9.46 4.52 -10.20
N ALA A 138 9.77 3.36 -10.82
CA ALA A 138 8.79 2.34 -11.15
C ALA A 138 8.10 1.77 -9.91
N ASP A 139 8.87 1.51 -8.83
CA ASP A 139 8.34 1.01 -7.56
C ASP A 139 7.44 2.06 -6.90
N MET A 140 7.88 3.32 -6.87
CA MET A 140 7.08 4.41 -6.31
C MET A 140 5.78 4.62 -7.07
N ARG A 141 5.80 4.49 -8.40
CA ARG A 141 4.61 4.53 -9.23
C ARG A 141 3.66 3.37 -8.90
N LEU A 142 4.18 2.14 -8.84
CA LEU A 142 3.38 0.96 -8.49
C LEU A 142 2.74 1.09 -7.11
N LEU A 143 3.50 1.56 -6.11
CA LEU A 143 2.98 1.82 -4.77
C LEU A 143 1.86 2.87 -4.78
N ALA A 144 2.02 3.97 -5.53
CA ALA A 144 0.99 4.99 -5.68
C ALA A 144 -0.28 4.43 -6.34
N GLU A 145 -0.14 3.62 -7.40
CA GLU A 145 -1.24 2.94 -8.07
C GLU A 145 -1.96 1.96 -7.13
N CYS A 146 -1.23 1.19 -6.31
CA CYS A 146 -1.80 0.31 -5.29
C CYS A 146 -2.63 1.10 -4.24
N VAL A 147 -2.13 2.26 -3.79
CA VAL A 147 -2.85 3.13 -2.85
C VAL A 147 -4.15 3.64 -3.48
N TYR A 148 -4.11 4.07 -4.74
CA TYR A 148 -5.31 4.51 -5.45
C TYR A 148 -6.29 3.35 -5.73
N ALA A 149 -5.79 2.13 -5.98
CA ALA A 149 -6.60 0.95 -6.22
C ALA A 149 -7.37 0.48 -4.97
N ALA A 150 -6.89 0.80 -3.77
CA ALA A 150 -7.50 0.40 -2.51
C ALA A 150 -8.86 1.09 -2.30
N LYS A 151 -9.94 0.30 -2.29
CA LYS A 151 -11.32 0.81 -2.08
C LYS A 151 -11.55 1.25 -0.63
N PHE A 152 -10.82 0.67 0.31
CA PHE A 152 -10.93 0.95 1.74
C PHE A 152 -10.22 2.23 2.19
N ILE A 153 -9.46 2.89 1.32
CA ILE A 153 -8.78 4.15 1.60
C ILE A 153 -9.61 5.29 1.02
N ALA A 154 -10.07 6.21 1.87
CA ALA A 154 -10.79 7.41 1.42
C ALA A 154 -9.91 8.28 0.49
N GLU A 155 -10.53 8.97 -0.47
CA GLU A 155 -9.81 9.71 -1.52
C GLU A 155 -8.77 10.70 -0.98
N GLY A 156 -9.14 11.49 0.03
CA GLY A 156 -8.21 12.45 0.64
C GLY A 156 -7.03 11.80 1.38
N GLN A 157 -7.24 10.59 1.93
CA GLN A 157 -6.16 9.80 2.55
C GLN A 157 -5.25 9.19 1.49
N ALA A 158 -5.81 8.69 0.38
CA ALA A 158 -5.04 8.17 -0.74
C ALA A 158 -4.12 9.24 -1.32
N LYS A 159 -4.64 10.46 -1.57
CA LYS A 159 -3.81 11.60 -2.04
C LYS A 159 -2.65 11.90 -1.09
N ARG A 160 -2.92 11.94 0.22
CA ARG A 160 -1.86 12.18 1.22
C ARG A 160 -0.80 11.07 1.23
N LEU A 161 -1.20 9.80 1.13
CA LEU A 161 -0.24 8.68 1.09
C LEU A 161 0.60 8.71 -0.18
N VAL A 162 0.01 9.08 -1.32
CA VAL A 162 0.75 9.27 -2.57
C VAL A 162 1.71 10.45 -2.46
N ASP A 163 1.34 11.54 -1.78
CA ASP A 163 2.26 12.65 -1.51
C ASP A 163 3.48 12.18 -0.72
N VAL A 164 3.30 11.33 0.31
CA VAL A 164 4.42 10.75 1.08
C VAL A 164 5.30 9.85 0.19
N ILE A 165 4.70 8.99 -0.66
CA ILE A 165 5.46 8.16 -1.61
C ILE A 165 6.28 9.04 -2.57
N CYS A 166 5.73 10.15 -3.01
CA CYS A 166 6.37 11.08 -3.91
C CYS A 166 7.54 11.87 -3.30
N GLU A 167 7.73 11.86 -1.98
CA GLU A 167 8.90 12.44 -1.33
C GLU A 167 10.21 11.68 -1.64
N PHE A 168 10.13 10.45 -2.10
CA PHE A 168 11.31 9.62 -2.44
C PHE A 168 11.81 9.79 -3.88
N VAL A 169 11.17 10.61 -4.69
CA VAL A 169 11.52 10.86 -6.09
C VAL A 169 11.68 12.38 -6.34
N SER A 170 12.17 12.78 -7.54
CA SER A 170 12.22 14.20 -7.89
C SER A 170 10.83 14.82 -8.02
N GLU A 171 10.73 16.14 -7.90
CA GLU A 171 9.45 16.86 -8.02
C GLU A 171 8.81 16.66 -9.40
N GLU A 172 9.60 16.53 -10.46
CA GLU A 172 9.08 16.24 -11.81
C GLU A 172 8.62 14.78 -11.95
N GLN A 173 9.38 13.82 -11.41
CA GLN A 173 8.96 12.41 -11.36
C GLN A 173 7.69 12.25 -10.51
N ALA A 174 7.61 12.94 -9.38
CA ALA A 174 6.41 13.00 -8.53
C ALA A 174 5.19 13.55 -9.30
N SER A 175 5.38 14.61 -10.09
CA SER A 175 4.32 15.17 -10.93
C SER A 175 3.82 14.15 -11.95
N LYS A 176 4.72 13.42 -12.61
CA LYS A 176 4.38 12.35 -13.58
C LYS A 176 3.61 11.20 -12.89
N ILE A 177 4.06 10.76 -11.71
CA ILE A 177 3.37 9.72 -10.92
C ILE A 177 1.94 10.18 -10.59
N LYS A 178 1.77 11.39 -10.07
CA LYS A 178 0.46 11.94 -9.68
C LYS A 178 -0.48 12.13 -10.87
N HIS A 179 0.06 12.54 -12.03
CA HIS A 179 -0.72 12.76 -13.25
C HIS A 179 -1.16 11.44 -13.90
N ASN A 180 -0.28 10.44 -13.93
CA ASN A 180 -0.51 9.18 -14.61
C ASN A 180 -1.19 8.12 -13.74
N ALA A 181 -1.20 8.28 -12.43
CA ALA A 181 -1.95 7.42 -11.51
C ALA A 181 -3.45 7.72 -11.58
N PHE A 182 -4.00 7.71 -12.82
CA PHE A 182 -5.42 7.92 -13.07
C PHE A 182 -6.14 6.59 -12.90
N LEU A 183 -6.79 6.42 -11.75
CA LEU A 183 -7.69 5.29 -11.56
C LEU A 183 -9.11 5.70 -11.92
N THR A 184 -9.68 4.93 -12.85
CA THR A 184 -11.12 4.94 -13.12
C THR A 184 -11.92 5.00 -11.82
N ASP A 185 -13.05 5.72 -11.85
CA ASP A 185 -14.04 5.89 -10.77
C ASP A 185 -14.35 4.58 -10.02
N ARG A 186 -13.47 4.21 -9.09
CA ARG A 186 -13.78 3.14 -8.13
C ARG A 186 -14.46 3.77 -6.94
N VAL A 187 -15.61 3.24 -6.58
CA VAL A 187 -16.32 3.63 -5.36
C VAL A 187 -15.39 3.38 -4.17
N LYS A 188 -14.92 4.46 -3.56
CA LYS A 188 -14.11 4.44 -2.34
C LYS A 188 -15.01 4.60 -1.11
N THR A 189 -14.48 4.19 0.04
CA THR A 189 -15.16 4.42 1.31
C THR A 189 -15.12 5.90 1.70
N ASP A 190 -16.18 6.38 2.34
CA ASP A 190 -16.19 7.71 2.98
C ASP A 190 -15.67 7.66 4.42
N ASN A 191 -15.42 6.48 4.96
CA ASN A 191 -14.94 6.29 6.32
C ASN A 191 -13.47 6.68 6.45
N ARG A 192 -13.19 7.85 7.00
CA ARG A 192 -11.83 8.36 7.23
C ARG A 192 -11.09 7.65 8.37
N SER A 193 -11.80 6.87 9.19
CA SER A 193 -11.22 6.17 10.36
C SER A 193 -10.64 4.80 10.01
N VAL A 194 -10.67 4.36 8.75
CA VAL A 194 -10.25 2.98 8.38
C VAL A 194 -8.81 2.69 8.80
N MET A 195 -7.88 3.62 8.61
CA MET A 195 -6.48 3.42 9.01
C MET A 195 -6.34 3.28 10.53
N ASN A 196 -7.06 4.10 11.29
CA ASN A 196 -7.10 3.99 12.76
C ASN A 196 -7.77 2.68 13.19
N ASN A 197 -8.83 2.27 12.50
CA ASN A 197 -9.48 0.98 12.75
C ASN A 197 -8.51 -0.18 12.55
N ILE A 198 -7.73 -0.18 11.46
CA ILE A 198 -6.70 -1.18 11.19
C ILE A 198 -5.64 -1.19 12.30
N ALA A 199 -5.14 -0.02 12.70
CA ALA A 199 -4.16 0.08 13.78
C ALA A 199 -4.72 -0.47 15.10
N THR A 200 -5.92 -0.06 15.50
CA THR A 200 -6.58 -0.56 16.73
C THR A 200 -6.79 -2.09 16.71
N ILE A 201 -7.18 -2.64 15.54
CA ILE A 201 -7.35 -4.09 15.37
C ILE A 201 -5.99 -4.81 15.49
N ASN A 202 -4.94 -4.29 14.86
CA ASN A 202 -3.58 -4.84 14.98
C ASN A 202 -3.09 -4.80 16.44
N ASP A 203 -3.33 -3.68 17.13
CA ASP A 203 -2.99 -3.54 18.53
C ASP A 203 -3.72 -4.59 19.39
N ALA A 204 -5.01 -4.83 19.15
CA ALA A 204 -5.77 -5.86 19.85
C ALA A 204 -5.23 -7.28 19.63
N MET A 205 -4.72 -7.57 18.42
CA MET A 205 -4.15 -8.88 18.08
C MET A 205 -2.75 -9.09 18.70
N SER A 206 -2.00 -8.01 18.94
CA SER A 206 -0.60 -8.05 19.41
C SER A 206 -0.41 -7.60 20.85
N ARG A 207 -1.46 -7.12 21.53
CA ARG A 207 -1.38 -6.48 22.84
C ARG A 207 -1.06 -7.48 23.96
N HIS A 208 -0.37 -6.98 24.99
CA HIS A 208 -0.12 -7.70 26.22
C HIS A 208 -1.14 -7.25 27.28
N LEU A 209 -2.02 -8.16 27.71
CA LEU A 209 -2.87 -7.97 28.88
C LEU A 209 -2.12 -8.43 30.15
N ASP A 210 -2.22 -7.67 31.22
CA ASP A 210 -1.68 -7.99 32.55
C ASP A 210 -0.19 -8.39 32.56
N GLY A 211 0.62 -7.80 31.67
CA GLY A 211 2.05 -8.08 31.57
C GLY A 211 2.41 -9.46 31.01
N GLN A 212 1.44 -10.23 30.55
CA GLN A 212 1.66 -11.50 29.87
C GLN A 212 2.01 -11.25 28.38
N PRO A 213 3.10 -11.82 27.84
CA PRO A 213 3.42 -11.71 26.44
C PRO A 213 2.35 -12.40 25.58
N HIS A 214 1.89 -11.72 24.54
CA HIS A 214 0.96 -12.24 23.54
C HIS A 214 -0.42 -12.67 24.06
N THR A 215 -1.09 -11.80 24.79
CA THR A 215 -2.49 -12.01 25.17
C THR A 215 -3.41 -11.14 24.29
N PRO A 216 -3.87 -11.64 23.15
CA PRO A 216 -4.78 -10.89 22.29
C PRO A 216 -6.09 -10.56 23.01
N GLU A 217 -6.65 -9.39 22.69
CA GLU A 217 -7.82 -8.83 23.38
C GLU A 217 -9.02 -8.78 22.44
N LYS A 218 -10.22 -8.97 22.99
CA LYS A 218 -11.47 -8.70 22.28
C LYS A 218 -11.63 -7.23 22.01
N ILE A 219 -12.30 -6.95 20.87
CA ILE A 219 -12.72 -5.60 20.49
C ILE A 219 -14.23 -5.51 20.40
N SER A 220 -14.71 -4.29 20.62
CA SER A 220 -16.12 -3.96 20.50
C SER A 220 -16.28 -2.77 19.54
N PHE A 221 -17.26 -2.83 18.63
CA PHE A 221 -17.48 -1.78 17.64
C PHE A 221 -18.95 -1.69 17.21
N LYS A 222 -19.32 -0.57 16.60
CA LYS A 222 -20.58 -0.41 15.87
C LYS A 222 -20.36 -0.73 14.40
N TYR A 223 -21.33 -1.36 13.75
CA TYR A 223 -21.24 -1.75 12.35
C TYR A 223 -22.23 -0.98 11.49
N LEU A 224 -21.71 -0.37 10.41
CA LEU A 224 -22.46 0.54 9.56
C LEU A 224 -23.07 -0.19 8.36
N LYS A 225 -24.16 0.37 7.84
CA LYS A 225 -24.78 -0.01 6.56
C LYS A 225 -25.31 1.22 5.85
N HIS A 226 -25.36 1.19 4.53
CA HIS A 226 -26.08 2.19 3.76
C HIS A 226 -27.59 2.05 3.95
N THR A 227 -28.33 3.14 3.75
CA THR A 227 -29.79 3.15 3.77
C THR A 227 -30.31 3.81 2.49
N ILE A 228 -31.39 3.27 1.94
CA ILE A 228 -32.03 3.82 0.73
C ILE A 228 -32.68 5.18 0.99
N SER A 229 -33.06 5.46 2.22
CA SER A 229 -33.66 6.76 2.58
C SER A 229 -32.70 7.95 2.45
N ASP A 230 -31.40 7.70 2.61
CA ASP A 230 -30.34 8.69 2.41
C ASP A 230 -29.03 7.97 2.07
N MET A 231 -28.72 7.90 0.78
CA MET A 231 -27.52 7.21 0.29
C MET A 231 -26.23 7.93 0.66
N SER A 232 -26.29 9.19 1.08
CA SER A 232 -25.12 9.96 1.54
C SER A 232 -24.70 9.59 2.96
N LYS A 233 -25.55 8.86 3.70
CA LYS A 233 -25.30 8.48 5.09
C LYS A 233 -25.29 6.98 5.30
N GLN A 234 -24.45 6.57 6.20
CA GLN A 234 -24.45 5.21 6.74
C GLN A 234 -25.13 5.22 8.13
N VAL A 235 -25.95 4.23 8.40
CA VAL A 235 -26.63 4.04 9.68
C VAL A 235 -26.07 2.82 10.41
N GLU A 236 -26.16 2.83 11.73
CA GLU A 236 -25.70 1.73 12.56
C GLU A 236 -26.64 0.52 12.44
N ARG A 237 -26.05 -0.67 12.26
CA ARG A 237 -26.80 -1.95 12.29
C ARG A 237 -27.26 -2.28 13.71
N ARG A 238 -28.17 -3.23 13.86
CA ARG A 238 -28.69 -3.72 15.14
C ARG A 238 -29.17 -2.56 16.06
N ARG A 239 -29.73 -1.47 15.48
CA ARG A 239 -30.18 -0.28 16.22
C ARG A 239 -29.07 0.36 17.08
N GLY A 240 -27.82 0.27 16.64
CA GLY A 240 -26.67 0.83 17.36
C GLY A 240 -26.04 -0.10 18.39
N ALA A 241 -26.53 -1.33 18.53
CA ALA A 241 -25.88 -2.30 19.41
C ALA A 241 -24.46 -2.63 18.94
N ARG A 242 -23.55 -2.76 19.87
CA ARG A 242 -22.15 -3.08 19.60
C ARG A 242 -21.98 -4.56 19.26
N TYR A 243 -21.04 -4.84 18.41
CA TYR A 243 -20.51 -6.16 18.14
C TYR A 243 -19.29 -6.37 19.03
N THR A 244 -19.20 -7.49 19.72
CA THR A 244 -18.01 -7.92 20.46
C THR A 244 -17.43 -9.12 19.72
N VAL A 245 -16.15 -9.03 19.38
CA VAL A 245 -15.48 -10.06 18.60
C VAL A 245 -14.02 -10.23 19.05
N SER A 246 -13.51 -11.42 18.86
CA SER A 246 -12.09 -11.78 19.05
C SER A 246 -11.36 -11.67 17.72
N PRO A 247 -10.46 -10.71 17.51
CA PRO A 247 -9.77 -10.50 16.23
C PRO A 247 -8.68 -11.55 16.01
N PHE A 248 -8.62 -12.13 14.78
CA PHE A 248 -7.60 -13.13 14.41
C PHE A 248 -6.74 -12.72 13.23
N GLN A 249 -7.34 -12.22 12.15
CA GLN A 249 -6.59 -11.92 10.94
C GLN A 249 -7.23 -10.78 10.14
N LEU A 250 -6.39 -9.90 9.62
CA LEU A 250 -6.78 -8.92 8.61
C LEU A 250 -6.53 -9.49 7.21
N LEU A 251 -7.52 -9.36 6.33
CA LEU A 251 -7.52 -9.89 4.96
C LEU A 251 -7.85 -8.78 3.96
N ILE A 252 -7.23 -8.81 2.78
CA ILE A 252 -7.59 -7.93 1.67
C ILE A 252 -8.24 -8.79 0.59
N ASN A 253 -9.44 -8.42 0.17
CA ASN A 253 -10.14 -9.05 -0.94
C ASN A 253 -10.91 -8.01 -1.76
N ASP A 254 -10.77 -8.06 -3.10
CA ASP A 254 -11.39 -7.12 -4.04
C ASP A 254 -11.21 -5.63 -3.68
N GLY A 255 -10.02 -5.28 -3.14
CA GLY A 255 -9.66 -3.92 -2.72
C GLY A 255 -10.36 -3.45 -1.45
N ASN A 256 -11.00 -4.34 -0.69
CA ASN A 256 -11.57 -4.07 0.62
C ASN A 256 -10.77 -4.77 1.73
N TYR A 257 -10.76 -4.16 2.91
CA TYR A 257 -10.15 -4.72 4.12
C TYR A 257 -11.19 -5.44 4.95
N TYR A 258 -10.89 -6.66 5.35
CA TYR A 258 -11.75 -7.50 6.17
C TYR A 258 -11.05 -7.96 7.44
N LEU A 259 -11.77 -7.97 8.54
CA LEU A 259 -11.36 -8.63 9.78
C LEU A 259 -12.01 -10.02 9.84
N LEU A 260 -11.23 -11.07 9.91
CA LEU A 260 -11.67 -12.40 10.32
C LEU A 260 -11.62 -12.46 11.85
N ALA A 261 -12.74 -12.70 12.47
CA ALA A 261 -12.90 -12.68 13.92
C ALA A 261 -13.91 -13.72 14.40
N PHE A 262 -13.75 -14.20 15.63
CA PHE A 262 -14.77 -14.99 16.31
C PHE A 262 -15.81 -14.05 16.92
N ASP A 263 -17.06 -14.22 16.54
CA ASP A 263 -18.19 -13.37 17.00
C ASP A 263 -18.81 -13.95 18.26
N ASP A 264 -18.76 -13.23 19.36
CA ASP A 264 -19.27 -13.69 20.66
C ASP A 264 -20.78 -14.00 20.64
N TYR A 265 -21.55 -13.29 19.81
CA TYR A 265 -22.99 -13.56 19.71
C TYR A 265 -23.31 -14.77 18.83
N ALA A 266 -22.58 -14.93 17.73
CA ALA A 266 -22.79 -16.03 16.79
C ALA A 266 -22.11 -17.33 17.24
N GLN A 267 -21.10 -17.24 18.12
CA GLN A 267 -20.23 -18.35 18.53
C GLN A 267 -19.59 -19.04 17.31
N ASP A 268 -19.15 -18.23 16.32
CA ASP A 268 -18.60 -18.73 15.07
C ASP A 268 -17.66 -17.70 14.44
N MET A 269 -16.78 -18.15 13.54
CA MET A 269 -15.90 -17.30 12.78
C MET A 269 -16.66 -16.47 11.75
N ARG A 270 -16.45 -15.17 11.74
CA ARG A 270 -17.09 -14.23 10.82
C ARG A 270 -16.13 -13.23 10.24
N THR A 271 -16.47 -12.69 9.06
CA THR A 271 -15.73 -11.62 8.42
C THR A 271 -16.50 -10.31 8.49
N TYR A 272 -15.76 -9.24 8.82
CA TYR A 272 -16.29 -7.89 8.93
C TYR A 272 -15.49 -6.95 8.05
N ARG A 273 -16.14 -6.13 7.23
CA ARG A 273 -15.48 -5.06 6.49
C ARG A 273 -15.02 -3.98 7.44
N VAL A 274 -13.73 -3.67 7.44
CA VAL A 274 -13.11 -2.69 8.36
C VAL A 274 -13.59 -1.27 8.07
N ASP A 275 -13.88 -0.95 6.81
CA ASP A 275 -14.43 0.36 6.41
C ASP A 275 -15.87 0.61 6.88
N ARG A 276 -16.58 -0.44 7.33
CA ARG A 276 -17.91 -0.36 7.95
C ARG A 276 -17.89 -0.38 9.47
N MET A 277 -16.72 -0.45 10.09
CA MET A 277 -16.56 -0.44 11.53
C MET A 277 -16.42 1.01 12.03
N LYS A 278 -17.07 1.29 13.15
CA LYS A 278 -17.05 2.60 13.81
C LYS A 278 -16.89 2.43 15.31
N ASP A 279 -16.20 3.38 15.94
CA ASP A 279 -16.02 3.44 17.40
C ASP A 279 -15.45 2.13 17.98
N ILE A 280 -14.34 1.64 17.38
CA ILE A 280 -13.66 0.44 17.89
C ILE A 280 -13.03 0.75 19.24
N SER A 281 -13.25 -0.14 20.20
CA SER A 281 -12.66 -0.06 21.54
C SER A 281 -12.25 -1.44 22.03
N PHE A 282 -11.24 -1.49 22.85
CA PHE A 282 -10.83 -2.68 23.60
C PHE A 282 -11.88 -3.01 24.67
N THR A 283 -12.05 -4.29 24.99
CA THR A 283 -13.00 -4.73 26.02
C THR A 283 -12.33 -5.04 27.35
N GLY A 284 -11.02 -5.25 27.39
CA GLY A 284 -10.31 -5.76 28.57
C GLY A 284 -10.42 -7.28 28.74
N GLU A 285 -11.07 -7.97 27.81
CA GLU A 285 -11.25 -9.42 27.85
C GLU A 285 -10.31 -10.12 26.88
N THR A 286 -9.79 -11.29 27.26
CA THR A 286 -8.98 -12.15 26.41
C THR A 286 -9.77 -12.67 25.20
N ARG A 287 -9.08 -12.87 24.10
CA ARG A 287 -9.64 -13.45 22.88
C ARG A 287 -10.14 -14.88 23.09
N ASP A 288 -11.29 -15.21 22.51
CA ASP A 288 -11.85 -16.56 22.40
C ASP A 288 -11.81 -17.05 20.94
N GLY A 289 -12.10 -18.36 20.71
CA GLY A 289 -12.27 -18.94 19.37
C GLY A 289 -10.97 -19.43 18.73
N ASP A 290 -9.91 -19.65 19.50
CA ASP A 290 -8.63 -20.17 18.96
C ASP A 290 -8.78 -21.56 18.32
N ASP A 291 -9.65 -22.42 18.82
CA ASP A 291 -9.87 -23.76 18.25
C ASP A 291 -10.67 -23.69 16.94
N GLU A 292 -11.59 -22.74 16.81
CA GLU A 292 -12.32 -22.46 15.57
C GLU A 292 -11.36 -21.89 14.52
N PHE A 293 -10.48 -20.98 14.90
CA PHE A 293 -9.52 -20.38 14.00
C PHE A 293 -8.48 -21.39 13.49
N LYS A 294 -8.00 -22.33 14.33
CA LYS A 294 -7.07 -23.40 13.92
C LYS A 294 -7.62 -24.28 12.80
N LYS A 295 -8.93 -24.38 12.66
CA LYS A 295 -9.60 -25.15 11.60
C LYS A 295 -9.55 -24.43 10.24
N ILE A 296 -9.20 -23.15 10.21
CA ILE A 296 -9.18 -22.33 9.00
C ILE A 296 -7.79 -22.36 8.38
N ASP A 297 -7.71 -22.85 7.15
CA ASP A 297 -6.52 -22.71 6.32
C ASP A 297 -6.52 -21.33 5.63
N LEU A 298 -5.80 -20.38 6.19
CA LEU A 298 -5.72 -18.99 5.69
C LEU A 298 -5.19 -18.90 4.25
N LYS A 299 -4.30 -19.80 3.83
CA LYS A 299 -3.71 -19.77 2.48
C LYS A 299 -4.74 -19.99 1.37
N THR A 300 -5.75 -20.76 1.69
CA THR A 300 -6.82 -21.10 0.73
C THR A 300 -8.14 -20.40 1.05
N TYR A 301 -8.26 -19.77 2.23
CA TYR A 301 -9.51 -19.15 2.70
C TYR A 301 -10.11 -18.17 1.69
N THR A 302 -9.32 -17.18 1.24
CA THR A 302 -9.79 -16.16 0.28
C THR A 302 -10.16 -16.73 -1.10
N LYS A 303 -9.55 -17.85 -1.49
CA LYS A 303 -9.87 -18.55 -2.76
C LYS A 303 -11.17 -19.35 -2.67
N ARG A 304 -11.47 -19.90 -1.50
CA ARG A 304 -12.66 -20.73 -1.25
C ARG A 304 -13.91 -19.90 -1.01
N VAL A 305 -13.75 -18.75 -0.35
CA VAL A 305 -14.87 -17.88 0.03
C VAL A 305 -15.18 -16.89 -1.08
N PHE A 306 -16.39 -16.97 -1.63
CA PHE A 306 -16.85 -16.04 -2.67
C PHE A 306 -17.35 -14.74 -2.04
N SER A 307 -16.71 -13.62 -2.41
CA SER A 307 -17.04 -12.28 -1.89
C SER A 307 -17.09 -12.20 -0.36
N MET A 308 -16.28 -13.03 0.33
CA MET A 308 -16.22 -13.15 1.80
C MET A 308 -17.55 -13.61 2.46
N TYR A 309 -18.37 -14.33 1.73
CA TYR A 309 -19.53 -15.03 2.28
C TYR A 309 -19.15 -16.48 2.55
N GLY A 310 -19.23 -16.88 3.83
CA GLY A 310 -18.96 -18.24 4.28
C GLY A 310 -20.14 -19.18 3.97
N GLY A 311 -19.83 -20.48 3.90
CA GLY A 311 -20.81 -21.55 3.71
C GLY A 311 -20.20 -22.90 4.07
N GLU A 312 -20.97 -23.97 3.89
CA GLU A 312 -20.45 -25.32 4.08
C GLU A 312 -19.36 -25.63 3.05
N GLN A 313 -18.20 -26.10 3.53
CA GLN A 313 -17.10 -26.47 2.64
C GLN A 313 -17.34 -27.79 1.94
N ARG A 314 -17.27 -27.78 0.62
CA ARG A 314 -17.42 -28.99 -0.22
C ARG A 314 -16.33 -29.05 -1.30
N LEU A 315 -15.92 -30.29 -1.62
CA LEU A 315 -15.13 -30.56 -2.82
C LEU A 315 -16.08 -30.61 -4.01
N VAL A 316 -15.91 -29.73 -4.98
CA VAL A 316 -16.81 -29.63 -6.15
C VAL A 316 -16.02 -29.82 -7.43
N GLU A 317 -16.53 -30.63 -8.33
CA GLU A 317 -16.05 -30.77 -9.68
C GLU A 317 -16.95 -29.98 -10.63
N ILE A 318 -16.32 -29.08 -11.41
CA ILE A 318 -16.99 -28.16 -12.31
C ILE A 318 -16.38 -28.31 -13.70
N ARG A 319 -17.23 -28.49 -14.71
CA ARG A 319 -16.83 -28.49 -16.12
C ARG A 319 -16.98 -27.09 -16.71
N PHE A 320 -15.96 -26.65 -17.47
CA PHE A 320 -15.95 -25.38 -18.22
C PHE A 320 -15.54 -25.63 -19.66
N ILE A 321 -15.94 -24.72 -20.56
CA ILE A 321 -15.37 -24.71 -21.92
C ILE A 321 -13.91 -24.25 -21.87
N ASN A 322 -13.05 -24.77 -22.77
CA ASN A 322 -11.60 -24.49 -22.81
C ASN A 322 -11.23 -23.00 -22.79
N PRO A 323 -11.94 -22.08 -23.50
CA PRO A 323 -11.63 -20.65 -23.45
C PRO A 323 -11.78 -19.95 -22.10
N LEU A 324 -12.38 -20.62 -21.10
CA LEU A 324 -12.49 -20.09 -19.73
C LEU A 324 -11.35 -20.51 -18.80
N LEU A 325 -10.34 -21.23 -19.33
CA LEU A 325 -9.26 -21.77 -18.49
C LEU A 325 -8.56 -20.68 -17.69
N ASP A 326 -8.16 -19.58 -18.31
CA ASP A 326 -7.47 -18.48 -17.64
C ASP A 326 -8.34 -17.88 -16.53
N ALA A 327 -9.62 -17.60 -16.79
CA ALA A 327 -10.54 -17.07 -15.79
C ALA A 327 -10.75 -18.02 -14.59
N VAL A 328 -10.71 -19.33 -14.83
CA VAL A 328 -10.82 -20.35 -13.78
C VAL A 328 -9.51 -20.49 -13.01
N VAL A 329 -8.37 -20.42 -13.70
CA VAL A 329 -7.02 -20.39 -13.07
C VAL A 329 -6.84 -19.12 -12.23
N ASP A 330 -7.25 -17.95 -12.70
CA ASP A 330 -7.24 -16.71 -11.93
C ASP A 330 -8.05 -16.82 -10.64
N ARG A 331 -9.15 -17.59 -10.67
CA ARG A 331 -10.00 -17.78 -9.50
C ARG A 331 -9.44 -18.77 -8.50
N PHE A 332 -9.02 -19.95 -8.96
CA PHE A 332 -8.64 -21.07 -8.08
C PHE A 332 -7.11 -21.22 -7.94
N GLY A 333 -6.34 -20.68 -8.88
CA GLY A 333 -4.88 -20.89 -8.97
C GLY A 333 -4.54 -22.25 -9.56
N THR A 334 -3.24 -22.55 -9.59
CA THR A 334 -2.70 -23.81 -10.15
C THR A 334 -2.21 -24.77 -9.06
N LYS A 335 -1.99 -24.28 -7.83
CA LYS A 335 -1.47 -25.10 -6.72
C LYS A 335 -2.61 -25.74 -5.95
N ASP A 336 -2.48 -27.03 -5.66
CA ASP A 336 -3.44 -27.83 -4.88
C ASP A 336 -4.85 -27.91 -5.51
N ILE A 337 -4.96 -27.68 -6.82
CA ILE A 337 -6.19 -27.74 -7.61
C ILE A 337 -5.99 -28.75 -8.75
N GLN A 338 -6.97 -29.62 -8.94
CA GLN A 338 -6.91 -30.61 -9.99
C GLN A 338 -7.66 -30.12 -11.24
N TYR A 339 -6.91 -29.98 -12.34
CA TYR A 339 -7.45 -29.71 -13.67
C TYR A 339 -7.33 -30.97 -14.53
N ALA A 340 -8.35 -31.28 -15.30
CA ALA A 340 -8.34 -32.42 -16.22
C ALA A 340 -9.04 -32.08 -17.54
N LYS A 341 -8.53 -32.64 -18.65
CA LYS A 341 -9.24 -32.59 -19.92
C LYS A 341 -10.52 -33.43 -19.79
N TYR A 342 -11.67 -32.84 -20.12
CA TYR A 342 -12.96 -33.54 -20.14
C TYR A 342 -13.26 -34.09 -21.53
N ASP A 343 -13.22 -33.22 -22.53
CA ASP A 343 -13.33 -33.57 -23.97
C ASP A 343 -12.52 -32.57 -24.82
N GLU A 344 -12.70 -32.56 -26.13
CA GLU A 344 -11.95 -31.65 -27.03
C GLU A 344 -12.27 -30.16 -26.80
N THR A 345 -13.40 -29.83 -26.19
CA THR A 345 -13.91 -28.46 -26.02
C THR A 345 -14.05 -28.04 -24.56
N HIS A 346 -13.88 -28.96 -23.61
CA HIS A 346 -14.09 -28.75 -22.20
C HIS A 346 -12.96 -29.30 -21.34
N PHE A 347 -12.79 -28.69 -20.17
CA PHE A 347 -11.98 -29.21 -19.06
C PHE A 347 -12.80 -29.23 -17.77
N THR A 348 -12.32 -29.99 -16.78
CA THR A 348 -12.86 -29.96 -15.41
C THR A 348 -11.85 -29.36 -14.45
N VAL A 349 -12.36 -28.73 -13.41
CA VAL A 349 -11.61 -28.32 -12.22
C VAL A 349 -12.27 -28.93 -10.99
N THR A 350 -11.45 -29.53 -10.13
CA THR A 350 -11.88 -30.04 -8.81
C THR A 350 -11.27 -29.17 -7.74
N ALA A 351 -12.11 -28.44 -7.01
CA ALA A 351 -11.70 -27.46 -6.01
C ALA A 351 -12.57 -27.55 -4.74
N LYS A 352 -11.97 -27.25 -3.58
CA LYS A 352 -12.71 -27.02 -2.35
C LYS A 352 -13.30 -25.63 -2.38
N VAL A 353 -14.62 -25.51 -2.26
CA VAL A 353 -15.35 -24.22 -2.24
C VAL A 353 -16.33 -24.18 -1.07
N GLU A 354 -16.65 -22.99 -0.60
CA GLU A 354 -17.74 -22.76 0.34
C GLU A 354 -19.03 -22.52 -0.43
N ILE A 355 -20.01 -23.38 -0.23
CA ILE A 355 -21.27 -23.33 -0.94
C ILE A 355 -22.09 -22.15 -0.44
N SER A 356 -22.40 -21.23 -1.33
CA SER A 356 -23.14 -20.00 -1.04
C SER A 356 -23.88 -19.50 -2.28
N ASP A 357 -24.86 -18.62 -2.09
CA ASP A 357 -25.55 -17.95 -3.20
C ASP A 357 -24.58 -17.19 -4.12
N GLN A 358 -23.48 -16.67 -3.58
CA GLN A 358 -22.43 -15.99 -4.36
C GLN A 358 -21.65 -16.97 -5.25
N PHE A 359 -21.35 -18.18 -4.74
CA PHE A 359 -20.75 -19.23 -5.55
C PHE A 359 -21.69 -19.63 -6.69
N PHE A 360 -22.96 -19.84 -6.39
CA PHE A 360 -23.96 -20.17 -7.41
C PHE A 360 -24.16 -19.05 -8.42
N GLY A 361 -24.19 -17.80 -7.98
CA GLY A 361 -24.27 -16.64 -8.84
C GLY A 361 -23.04 -16.51 -9.77
N TRP A 362 -21.85 -16.83 -9.27
CA TRP A 362 -20.62 -16.87 -10.07
C TRP A 362 -20.69 -17.95 -11.17
N ILE A 363 -21.14 -19.14 -10.85
CA ILE A 363 -21.37 -20.22 -11.85
C ILE A 363 -22.41 -19.79 -12.89
N LEU A 364 -23.54 -19.22 -12.45
CA LEU A 364 -24.59 -18.74 -13.36
C LEU A 364 -24.08 -17.64 -14.31
N GLY A 365 -23.12 -16.84 -13.90
CA GLY A 365 -22.51 -15.81 -14.75
C GLY A 365 -21.85 -16.37 -16.01
N PHE A 366 -21.46 -17.63 -16.04
CA PHE A 366 -20.93 -18.31 -17.22
C PHE A 366 -22.04 -18.93 -18.12
N GLY A 367 -23.28 -18.95 -17.66
CA GLY A 367 -24.41 -19.54 -18.39
C GLY A 367 -24.15 -20.99 -18.79
N LYS A 368 -24.36 -21.32 -20.05
CA LYS A 368 -24.15 -22.68 -20.58
C LYS A 368 -22.68 -23.14 -20.64
N LYS A 369 -21.74 -22.25 -20.37
CA LYS A 369 -20.30 -22.50 -20.50
C LYS A 369 -19.70 -23.17 -19.25
N ALA A 370 -20.45 -23.25 -18.16
CA ALA A 370 -20.06 -23.93 -16.92
C ALA A 370 -21.15 -24.89 -16.45
N LYS A 371 -20.73 -26.00 -15.83
CA LYS A 371 -21.66 -27.00 -15.26
C LYS A 371 -21.03 -27.66 -14.04
N ILE A 372 -21.71 -27.63 -12.90
CA ILE A 372 -21.34 -28.44 -11.74
C ILE A 372 -21.58 -29.89 -12.09
N LEU A 373 -20.60 -30.77 -11.87
CA LEU A 373 -20.69 -32.20 -12.12
C LEU A 373 -20.89 -33.01 -10.84
N TYR A 374 -20.20 -32.62 -9.77
CA TYR A 374 -20.17 -33.34 -8.49
C TYR A 374 -19.94 -32.38 -7.32
N PRO A 375 -20.44 -32.63 -6.12
CA PRO A 375 -21.36 -33.73 -5.73
C PRO A 375 -22.83 -33.42 -6.06
N GLU A 376 -23.68 -34.46 -6.17
CA GLU A 376 -25.11 -34.31 -6.50
C GLU A 376 -25.84 -33.41 -5.51
N ALA A 377 -25.51 -33.49 -4.21
CA ALA A 377 -26.09 -32.60 -3.20
C ALA A 377 -25.88 -31.11 -3.49
N VAL A 378 -24.72 -30.70 -4.09
CA VAL A 378 -24.45 -29.31 -4.51
C VAL A 378 -25.24 -28.98 -5.78
N LEU A 379 -25.40 -29.96 -6.69
CA LEU A 379 -26.25 -29.78 -7.86
C LEU A 379 -27.71 -29.51 -7.45
N ASP A 380 -28.23 -30.22 -6.49
CA ASP A 380 -29.61 -30.05 -5.99
C ASP A 380 -29.80 -28.68 -5.34
N GLN A 381 -28.83 -28.24 -4.55
CA GLN A 381 -28.83 -26.89 -3.99
C GLN A 381 -28.79 -25.82 -5.10
N PHE A 382 -28.00 -26.05 -6.15
CA PHE A 382 -27.91 -25.15 -7.30
C PHE A 382 -29.23 -25.13 -8.10
N ARG A 383 -29.87 -26.26 -8.31
CA ARG A 383 -31.22 -26.35 -8.94
C ARG A 383 -32.24 -25.54 -8.13
N ALA A 384 -32.29 -25.79 -6.81
CA ALA A 384 -33.18 -25.04 -5.92
C ALA A 384 -32.91 -23.52 -5.93
N TYR A 385 -31.63 -23.12 -6.02
CA TYR A 385 -31.25 -21.71 -6.18
C TYR A 385 -31.76 -21.11 -7.49
N MET A 386 -31.64 -21.84 -8.61
CA MET A 386 -32.17 -21.40 -9.91
C MET A 386 -33.69 -21.32 -9.92
N ASP A 387 -34.38 -22.28 -9.28
CA ASP A 387 -35.86 -22.28 -9.18
C ASP A 387 -36.35 -21.05 -8.41
N LYS A 388 -35.72 -20.70 -7.30
CA LYS A 388 -36.02 -19.47 -6.56
C LYS A 388 -35.83 -18.19 -7.43
N ILE A 389 -34.80 -18.15 -8.28
CA ILE A 389 -34.62 -17.03 -9.20
C ILE A 389 -35.73 -17.00 -10.24
N ARG A 390 -36.06 -18.17 -10.83
CA ARG A 390 -37.13 -18.27 -11.85
C ARG A 390 -38.47 -17.80 -11.30
N GLU A 391 -38.78 -18.09 -10.02
CA GLU A 391 -40.02 -17.63 -9.36
C GLU A 391 -40.14 -16.12 -9.19
N MET A 392 -39.01 -15.38 -9.33
CA MET A 392 -39.00 -13.90 -9.20
C MET A 392 -39.33 -13.21 -10.54
N TYR A 393 -39.28 -13.93 -11.66
CA TYR A 393 -39.53 -13.44 -13.02
C TYR A 393 -40.64 -14.24 -13.71
#